data_28edbc352ba43ab0419c639f90e58813
#
_entry.id   28edbc352ba43ab0419c639f90e58813
#
_cell.length_a   1.000
_cell.length_b   1.000
_cell.length_c   1.000
_cell.angle_alpha   90.00
_cell.angle_beta   90.00
_cell.angle_gamma   90.00
#
_symmetry.space_group_name_H-M   'P 1'
#
loop_
_entity.id
_entity.type
_entity.pdbx_description
1 polymer ?
#
loop_
_entity_poly.entity_id
_entity_poly.type
_entity_poly.pdbx_seq_one_letter_code
_entity_poly.pdbx_strand_id
1 'polypeptide(L)' 'MSETSMVNFRMDKALKASMESVCKDMGLSMTTAFTMFAIKVSRERRIPFEISADPF' A
#
# COMPACT_ATOMS: atom_id res chain seq x y z
N MET A 1 -8.30 12.14 -14.47
CA MET A 1 -7.67 10.89 -14.61
C MET A 1 -8.17 10.13 -15.78
N SER A 2 -7.34 9.83 -16.68
CA SER A 2 -7.82 9.39 -17.97
C SER A 2 -7.79 7.89 -18.12
N GLU A 3 -6.77 7.25 -17.70
CA GLU A 3 -6.60 5.83 -17.95
C GLU A 3 -6.11 5.10 -16.73
N THR A 4 -6.43 3.80 -16.70
CA THR A 4 -5.93 2.94 -15.65
C THR A 4 -5.02 1.90 -16.25
N SER A 5 -4.10 1.41 -15.47
CA SER A 5 -3.28 0.29 -15.86
C SER A 5 -3.12 -0.61 -14.65
N MET A 6 -2.67 -1.81 -14.92
CA MET A 6 -2.60 -2.81 -13.86
C MET A 6 -1.26 -2.75 -13.16
N VAL A 7 -1.29 -2.89 -11.86
CA VAL A 7 -0.09 -3.01 -11.05
C VAL A 7 -0.09 -4.40 -10.41
N ASN A 8 0.95 -5.16 -10.64
CA ASN A 8 1.07 -6.52 -10.12
C ASN A 8 2.33 -6.70 -9.32
N PHE A 9 2.22 -7.40 -8.21
CA PHE A 9 3.38 -7.82 -7.47
C PHE A 9 2.99 -8.94 -6.52
N ARG A 10 3.98 -9.62 -6.00
CA ARG A 10 3.75 -10.71 -5.06
C ARG A 10 3.98 -10.23 -3.64
N MET A 11 3.22 -10.77 -2.73
CA MET A 11 3.34 -10.42 -1.33
C MET A 11 3.30 -11.70 -0.50
N ASP A 12 4.04 -11.74 0.59
CA ASP A 12 3.98 -12.83 1.53
C ASP A 12 2.54 -13.07 1.95
N LYS A 13 2.14 -14.34 1.98
CA LYS A 13 0.76 -14.71 2.23
C LYS A 13 0.27 -14.24 3.61
N ALA A 14 1.11 -14.41 4.63
CA ALA A 14 0.73 -14.01 5.98
C ALA A 14 0.61 -12.49 6.08
N LEU A 15 1.53 -11.77 5.43
CA LEU A 15 1.49 -10.32 5.41
C LEU A 15 0.24 -9.81 4.71
N LYS A 16 -0.12 -10.45 3.60
CA LYS A 16 -1.32 -10.08 2.87
C LYS A 16 -2.55 -10.24 3.72
N ALA A 17 -2.67 -11.38 4.43
CA ALA A 17 -3.80 -11.65 5.29
C ALA A 17 -3.88 -10.63 6.42
N SER A 18 -2.75 -10.30 7.00
CA SER A 18 -2.67 -9.32 8.07
C SER A 18 -3.14 -7.94 7.59
N MET A 19 -2.67 -7.52 6.44
CA MET A 19 -3.04 -6.23 5.87
C MET A 19 -4.52 -6.19 5.53
N GLU A 20 -5.05 -7.28 4.97
CA GLU A 20 -6.47 -7.34 4.64
C GLU A 20 -7.32 -7.18 5.88
N SER A 21 -6.93 -7.80 6.97
CA SER A 21 -7.66 -7.71 8.23
C SER A 21 -7.67 -6.28 8.76
N VAL A 22 -6.52 -5.64 8.75
CA VAL A 22 -6.41 -4.26 9.24
C VAL A 22 -7.19 -3.29 8.35
N CYS A 23 -7.10 -3.47 7.04
CA CYS A 23 -7.84 -2.62 6.10
C CYS A 23 -9.35 -2.77 6.33
N LYS A 24 -9.79 -4.00 6.58
CA LYS A 24 -11.20 -4.24 6.85
C LYS A 24 -11.64 -3.50 8.12
N ASP A 25 -10.80 -3.52 9.14
CA ASP A 25 -11.09 -2.80 10.38
C ASP A 25 -11.19 -1.30 10.14
N MET A 26 -10.43 -0.79 9.18
CA MET A 26 -10.48 0.62 8.83
C MET A 26 -11.59 0.96 7.84
N GLY A 27 -12.30 -0.05 7.35
CA GLY A 27 -13.35 0.16 6.37
C GLY A 27 -12.83 0.38 4.96
N LEU A 28 -11.65 -0.13 4.65
CA LEU A 28 -11.02 0.06 3.35
C LEU A 28 -10.80 -1.28 2.64
N SER A 29 -10.79 -1.22 1.32
CA SER A 29 -10.31 -2.37 0.54
C SER A 29 -8.79 -2.24 0.39
N MET A 30 -8.14 -3.36 0.04
CA MET A 30 -6.71 -3.36 -0.23
C MET A 30 -6.37 -2.41 -1.38
N THR A 31 -7.20 -2.43 -2.43
CA THR A 31 -6.99 -1.55 -3.57
C THR A 31 -7.01 -0.09 -3.16
N THR A 32 -7.97 0.28 -2.33
CA THR A 32 -8.06 1.66 -1.85
C THR A 32 -6.85 2.02 -1.03
N ALA A 33 -6.40 1.12 -0.15
CA ALA A 33 -5.23 1.38 0.68
C ALA A 33 -3.98 1.61 -0.17
N PHE A 34 -3.77 0.77 -1.18
CA PHE A 34 -2.61 0.93 -2.06
C PHE A 34 -2.72 2.20 -2.90
N THR A 35 -3.93 2.54 -3.34
CA THR A 35 -4.14 3.77 -4.11
C THR A 35 -3.82 4.99 -3.27
N MET A 36 -4.25 4.98 -2.01
CA MET A 36 -3.96 6.09 -1.10
C MET A 36 -2.46 6.24 -0.87
N PHE A 37 -1.75 5.10 -0.72
CA PHE A 37 -0.31 5.13 -0.58
C PHE A 37 0.35 5.73 -1.82
N ALA A 38 -0.09 5.30 -3.01
CA ALA A 38 0.46 5.80 -4.26
C ALA A 38 0.25 7.30 -4.41
N ILE A 39 -0.92 7.79 -4.03
CA ILE A 39 -1.22 9.22 -4.08
C ILE A 39 -0.29 9.98 -3.14
N LYS A 40 -0.11 9.47 -1.94
CA LYS A 40 0.74 10.11 -0.94
C LYS A 40 2.19 10.18 -1.40
N VAL A 41 2.70 9.06 -1.91
CA VAL A 41 4.07 9.00 -2.42
C VAL A 41 4.26 9.99 -3.57
N SER A 42 3.29 10.03 -4.49
CA SER A 42 3.40 10.92 -5.65
C SER A 42 3.36 12.37 -5.27
N ARG A 43 2.53 12.70 -4.28
CA ARG A 43 2.37 14.08 -3.83
C ARG A 43 3.60 14.57 -3.09
N GLU A 44 4.13 13.76 -2.21
CA GLU A 44 5.27 14.15 -1.38
C GLU A 44 6.61 13.87 -2.02
N ARG A 45 6.60 13.07 -3.07
CA ARG A 45 7.80 12.68 -3.82
C ARG A 45 8.81 11.97 -2.92
N ARG A 46 8.29 11.14 -2.02
CA ARG A 46 9.08 10.36 -1.09
C ARG A 46 8.22 9.23 -0.52
N ILE A 47 8.86 8.23 0.03
CA ILE A 47 8.14 7.22 0.81
C ILE A 47 7.81 7.89 2.16
N PRO A 48 6.54 7.89 2.58
CA PRO A 48 6.10 8.65 3.74
C PRO A 48 6.43 7.98 5.07
N PHE A 49 7.54 7.30 5.16
CA PHE A 49 8.05 6.74 6.39
C PHE A 49 9.54 6.46 6.18
N GLU A 50 10.23 6.26 7.27
CA GLU A 50 11.67 6.09 7.21
C GLU A 50 12.04 4.74 6.60
N ILE A 51 12.97 4.77 5.66
CA ILE A 51 13.53 3.57 5.05
C ILE A 51 14.92 3.40 5.62
N SER A 52 15.16 2.28 6.27
CA SER A 52 16.46 2.04 6.87
C SER A 52 16.89 0.61 6.63
N ALA A 53 18.16 0.35 6.86
CA ALA A 53 18.71 -0.98 6.70
C ALA A 53 18.49 -1.85 7.94
N ASP A 54 17.96 -1.28 9.00
CA ASP A 54 17.73 -2.00 10.23
C ASP A 54 16.60 -3.01 10.06
N PRO A 55 16.73 -4.20 10.61
CA PRO A 55 15.63 -5.17 10.54
C PRO A 55 14.48 -4.71 11.44
N PHE A 56 13.33 -5.26 11.12
CA PHE A 56 12.13 -4.95 11.89
C PHE A 56 12.07 -5.78 13.15
#